data_ad7367ea023879706a48c657da7e22d0
#
_entry.id   ad7367ea023879706a48c657da7e22d0
#
_cell.length_a   1.000
_cell.length_b   1.000
_cell.length_c   1.000
_cell.angle_alpha   90.00
_cell.angle_beta   90.00
_cell.angle_gamma   90.00
#
_symmetry.space_group_name_H-M   'P 1'
#
loop_
_entity.id
_entity.type
_entity.pdbx_description
1 polymer ?
#
loop_
_entity_poly.entity_id
_entity_poly.type
_entity_poly.pdbx_seq_one_letter_code
_entity_poly.pdbx_strand_id
1 'polypeptide(L)'
;MKNKILIGLTCLFVLICIVGCANTKENTSVKNDNVKSDTEQTVKSKCSYYECLTKMSLDNTLEELNGIVGFEATKLESTSLDKYEYDFGNDKKITVSFSNDKIVSIKIEYDKKELKNKKVTLDNLSDIKARINDGISYDEFKKAVGGVDGTLIEVSSWNKYVWVAEDGSSNVTASFGKDGNLKFFNGLGFKN
;
A
#
# COMPACT_ATOMS: atom_id res chain seq x y z
N MET A 1 -46.86 31.41 -3.27
CA MET A 1 -47.75 30.32 -3.67
C MET A 1 -47.14 29.01 -3.18
N LYS A 2 -47.91 28.29 -2.39
CA LYS A 2 -47.59 27.03 -1.72
C LYS A 2 -47.64 25.88 -2.74
N ASN A 3 -46.71 24.90 -2.67
CA ASN A 3 -47.12 23.51 -2.86
C ASN A 3 -46.14 22.60 -2.15
N LYS A 4 -46.62 22.00 -1.09
CA LYS A 4 -46.12 20.83 -0.40
C LYS A 4 -46.55 19.60 -1.20
N ILE A 5 -45.64 18.67 -1.44
CA ILE A 5 -46.01 17.28 -1.71
C ILE A 5 -45.16 16.38 -0.78
N LEU A 6 -45.92 15.79 0.11
CA LEU A 6 -45.60 14.72 1.06
C LEU A 6 -46.00 13.40 0.41
N ILE A 7 -45.50 12.29 0.93
CA ILE A 7 -45.87 10.88 0.68
C ILE A 7 -44.69 10.14 -0.01
N GLY A 8 -44.23 9.00 0.46
CA GLY A 8 -44.68 8.12 1.53
C GLY A 8 -43.68 7.01 1.81
N LEU A 9 -43.77 6.61 3.01
CA LEU A 9 -43.11 5.53 3.69
C LEU A 9 -43.60 4.17 3.14
N THR A 10 -42.68 3.27 2.76
CA THR A 10 -43.00 1.83 2.69
C THR A 10 -41.83 1.00 3.23
N CYS A 11 -41.97 0.62 4.51
CA CYS A 11 -41.23 -0.49 5.12
C CYS A 11 -41.67 -1.81 4.52
N LEU A 12 -40.78 -2.62 4.04
CA LEU A 12 -41.03 -4.03 3.79
C LEU A 12 -40.09 -4.86 4.65
N PHE A 13 -40.61 -5.27 5.81
CA PHE A 13 -40.05 -6.31 6.65
C PHE A 13 -40.33 -7.66 6.00
N VAL A 14 -39.30 -8.41 5.63
CA VAL A 14 -39.42 -9.84 5.36
C VAL A 14 -38.84 -10.60 6.54
N LEU A 15 -39.74 -11.07 7.42
CA LEU A 15 -39.44 -12.08 8.42
C LEU A 15 -39.39 -13.45 7.73
N ILE A 16 -38.24 -14.10 7.76
CA ILE A 16 -38.17 -15.54 7.46
C ILE A 16 -37.97 -16.26 8.79
N CYS A 17 -39.09 -16.83 9.28
CA CYS A 17 -39.08 -17.83 10.35
C CYS A 17 -38.62 -19.16 9.79
N ILE A 18 -37.56 -19.72 10.32
CA ILE A 18 -37.24 -21.14 10.14
C ILE A 18 -37.56 -21.85 11.46
N VAL A 19 -38.61 -22.65 11.41
CA VAL A 19 -39.08 -23.51 12.50
C VAL A 19 -38.15 -24.72 12.60
N GLY A 20 -37.80 -25.04 13.86
CA GLY A 20 -36.90 -26.07 14.26
C GLY A 20 -37.44 -27.51 14.17
N CYS A 21 -36.66 -28.44 14.50
CA CYS A 21 -37.08 -29.69 15.17
C CYS A 21 -36.05 -30.10 16.20
N ALA A 22 -36.56 -30.24 17.40
CA ALA A 22 -35.87 -30.76 18.54
C ALA A 22 -35.63 -32.30 18.39
N ASN A 23 -34.52 -32.78 18.92
CA ASN A 23 -34.50 -34.05 19.59
C ASN A 23 -33.46 -34.07 20.72
N THR A 24 -33.96 -34.33 21.89
CA THR A 24 -33.35 -34.48 23.21
C THR A 24 -32.49 -35.73 23.29
N LYS A 25 -31.30 -35.63 23.88
CA LYS A 25 -30.87 -36.53 24.99
C LYS A 25 -29.63 -35.99 25.70
N GLU A 26 -29.75 -35.98 27.01
CA GLU A 26 -28.76 -35.67 28.04
C GLU A 26 -27.45 -36.45 27.94
N ASN A 27 -26.30 -35.86 28.25
CA ASN A 27 -25.62 -35.98 29.55
C ASN A 27 -24.25 -35.24 29.55
N THR A 28 -24.12 -34.35 30.53
CA THR A 28 -22.97 -34.08 31.40
C THR A 28 -21.56 -34.13 30.82
N SER A 29 -20.88 -32.97 30.72
CA SER A 29 -19.66 -32.66 31.48
C SER A 29 -19.10 -31.32 31.10
N VAL A 30 -18.89 -30.46 32.09
CA VAL A 30 -18.26 -29.13 32.02
C VAL A 30 -16.81 -29.27 31.60
N LYS A 31 -16.40 -28.59 30.55
CA LYS A 31 -15.07 -27.96 30.43
C LYS A 31 -15.19 -26.69 29.60
N ASN A 32 -14.93 -25.56 30.26
CA ASN A 32 -14.66 -24.29 29.67
C ASN A 32 -13.36 -24.40 28.89
N ASP A 33 -13.44 -24.38 27.57
CA ASP A 33 -12.33 -23.98 26.70
C ASP A 33 -12.82 -22.83 25.86
N ASN A 34 -12.34 -21.63 26.24
CA ASN A 34 -12.39 -20.41 25.42
C ASN A 34 -11.58 -20.66 24.14
N VAL A 35 -12.22 -21.21 23.11
CA VAL A 35 -11.70 -21.15 21.75
C VAL A 35 -12.07 -19.80 21.22
N LYS A 36 -11.14 -18.85 21.28
CA LYS A 36 -11.13 -17.70 20.38
C LYS A 36 -11.07 -18.25 18.96
N SER A 37 -12.19 -18.21 18.30
CA SER A 37 -12.25 -18.40 16.84
C SER A 37 -11.69 -17.13 16.22
N ASP A 38 -10.38 -17.09 16.00
CA ASP A 38 -9.76 -16.17 15.07
C ASP A 38 -10.18 -16.62 13.66
N THR A 39 -11.32 -16.12 13.23
CA THR A 39 -11.70 -16.18 11.82
C THR A 39 -10.84 -15.13 11.12
N GLU A 40 -9.63 -15.49 10.69
CA GLU A 40 -8.89 -14.74 9.70
C GLU A 40 -9.77 -14.66 8.45
N GLN A 41 -10.54 -13.57 8.32
CA GLN A 41 -11.10 -13.16 7.06
C GLN A 41 -9.91 -12.75 6.19
N THR A 42 -9.42 -13.64 5.35
CA THR A 42 -8.49 -13.32 4.27
C THR A 42 -9.20 -12.38 3.30
N VAL A 43 -9.13 -11.09 3.57
CA VAL A 43 -9.65 -10.06 2.67
C VAL A 43 -8.82 -10.14 1.40
N LYS A 44 -9.44 -10.56 0.30
CA LYS A 44 -8.75 -10.74 -0.97
C LYS A 44 -8.55 -9.39 -1.65
N SER A 45 -7.33 -8.87 -1.64
CA SER A 45 -6.98 -7.66 -2.38
C SER A 45 -7.22 -7.82 -3.89
N LYS A 46 -7.62 -6.72 -4.55
CA LYS A 46 -7.81 -6.63 -6.01
C LYS A 46 -6.51 -6.51 -6.79
N CYS A 47 -5.41 -6.18 -6.13
CA CYS A 47 -4.08 -6.06 -6.72
C CYS A 47 -3.02 -6.64 -5.77
N SER A 48 -1.89 -7.07 -6.32
CA SER A 48 -0.75 -7.45 -5.49
C SER A 48 -0.20 -6.22 -4.76
N TYR A 49 0.50 -6.42 -3.66
CA TYR A 49 1.01 -5.38 -2.79
C TYR A 49 1.76 -4.26 -3.52
N TYR A 50 2.77 -4.61 -4.33
CA TYR A 50 3.55 -3.64 -5.08
C TYR A 50 2.77 -3.02 -6.25
N GLU A 51 1.87 -3.80 -6.87
CA GLU A 51 1.04 -3.32 -7.98
C GLU A 51 0.01 -2.28 -7.50
N CYS A 52 -0.54 -2.43 -6.29
CA CYS A 52 -1.48 -1.46 -5.75
C CYS A 52 -0.89 -0.05 -5.72
N LEU A 53 0.37 0.10 -5.26
CA LEU A 53 1.02 1.41 -5.19
C LEU A 53 1.16 2.08 -6.57
N THR A 54 1.39 1.30 -7.63
CA THR A 54 1.49 1.85 -9.00
C THR A 54 0.18 2.39 -9.54
N LYS A 55 -0.95 1.98 -8.96
CA LYS A 55 -2.30 2.42 -9.33
C LYS A 55 -2.81 3.58 -8.48
N MET A 56 -2.11 3.90 -7.37
CA MET A 56 -2.49 4.97 -6.46
C MET A 56 -1.90 6.31 -6.89
N SER A 57 -2.64 7.39 -6.63
CA SER A 57 -2.24 8.77 -6.91
C SER A 57 -2.54 9.66 -5.70
N LEU A 58 -1.82 10.77 -5.57
CA LEU A 58 -2.11 11.80 -4.57
C LEU A 58 -3.45 12.53 -4.83
N ASP A 59 -3.99 12.40 -6.03
CA ASP A 59 -5.26 13.01 -6.43
C ASP A 59 -6.47 12.09 -6.09
N ASN A 60 -6.22 10.86 -5.62
CA ASN A 60 -7.29 9.97 -5.22
C ASN A 60 -7.95 10.41 -3.91
N THR A 61 -9.20 10.04 -3.74
CA THR A 61 -9.89 10.03 -2.46
C THR A 61 -9.58 8.73 -1.70
N LEU A 62 -9.87 8.69 -0.40
CA LEU A 62 -9.74 7.46 0.38
C LEU A 62 -10.67 6.34 -0.15
N GLU A 63 -11.87 6.70 -0.61
CA GLU A 63 -12.82 5.76 -1.21
C GLU A 63 -12.28 5.14 -2.51
N GLU A 64 -11.67 5.95 -3.37
CA GLU A 64 -11.02 5.45 -4.60
C GLU A 64 -9.85 4.53 -4.27
N LEU A 65 -9.03 4.85 -3.25
CA LEU A 65 -7.95 3.97 -2.80
C LEU A 65 -8.49 2.64 -2.25
N ASN A 66 -9.56 2.66 -1.45
CA ASN A 66 -10.26 1.44 -1.01
C ASN A 66 -10.74 0.62 -2.20
N GLY A 67 -11.25 1.29 -3.24
CA GLY A 67 -11.65 0.66 -4.50
C GLY A 67 -10.50 -0.03 -5.26
N ILE A 68 -9.31 0.58 -5.28
CA ILE A 68 -8.08 0.05 -5.88
C ILE A 68 -7.59 -1.18 -5.12
N VAL A 69 -7.50 -1.08 -3.79
CA VAL A 69 -7.01 -2.15 -2.93
C VAL A 69 -8.02 -3.30 -2.82
N GLY A 70 -9.31 -2.97 -2.71
CA GLY A 70 -10.40 -3.94 -2.57
C GLY A 70 -10.88 -4.16 -1.15
N PHE A 71 -10.32 -3.42 -0.18
CA PHE A 71 -10.78 -3.39 1.21
C PHE A 71 -10.50 -2.02 1.83
N GLU A 72 -11.11 -1.75 3.00
CA GLU A 72 -10.99 -0.47 3.68
C GLU A 72 -9.69 -0.34 4.46
N ALA A 73 -9.11 0.86 4.45
CA ALA A 73 -7.97 1.19 5.28
C ALA A 73 -8.36 1.40 6.74
N THR A 74 -7.48 1.04 7.65
CA THR A 74 -7.62 1.32 9.08
C THR A 74 -7.03 2.70 9.38
N LYS A 75 -7.79 3.57 10.07
CA LYS A 75 -7.25 4.85 10.54
C LYS A 75 -6.29 4.60 11.70
N LEU A 76 -5.09 5.18 11.61
CA LEU A 76 -4.07 5.12 12.65
C LEU A 76 -4.16 6.34 13.57
N GLU A 77 -3.83 6.16 14.85
CA GLU A 77 -3.62 7.29 15.76
C GLU A 77 -2.35 8.05 15.37
N SER A 78 -2.50 9.35 15.15
CA SER A 78 -1.37 10.23 14.76
C SER A 78 -1.64 11.65 15.21
N THR A 79 -0.59 12.36 15.61
CA THR A 79 -0.68 13.73 16.17
C THR A 79 -0.49 14.83 15.13
N SER A 80 0.03 14.53 13.94
CA SER A 80 0.42 15.56 12.97
C SER A 80 -0.27 15.44 11.60
N LEU A 81 -0.58 14.24 11.16
CA LEU A 81 -1.24 13.95 9.89
C LEU A 81 -2.30 12.89 10.10
N ASP A 82 -3.41 12.96 9.41
CA ASP A 82 -4.32 11.82 9.34
C ASP A 82 -3.66 10.70 8.55
N LYS A 83 -3.55 9.52 9.17
CA LYS A 83 -2.92 8.34 8.54
C LYS A 83 -3.90 7.19 8.45
N TYR A 84 -3.81 6.49 7.34
CA TYR A 84 -4.59 5.29 7.06
C TYR A 84 -3.65 4.18 6.60
N GLU A 85 -3.93 2.95 6.99
CA GLU A 85 -3.09 1.79 6.68
C GLU A 85 -3.92 0.69 6.03
N TYR A 86 -3.40 0.16 4.93
CA TYR A 86 -3.86 -1.08 4.32
C TYR A 86 -2.90 -2.19 4.73
N ASP A 87 -3.38 -3.17 5.48
CA ASP A 87 -2.59 -4.33 5.91
C ASP A 87 -2.86 -5.52 4.98
N PHE A 88 -1.83 -5.95 4.26
CA PHE A 88 -1.86 -7.10 3.36
C PHE A 88 -1.40 -8.40 4.05
N GLY A 89 -1.11 -8.34 5.35
CA GLY A 89 -0.49 -9.43 6.10
C GLY A 89 1.02 -9.57 5.83
N ASN A 90 1.69 -10.39 6.66
CA ASN A 90 3.14 -10.65 6.55
C ASN A 90 3.99 -9.36 6.52
N ASP A 91 3.67 -8.39 7.37
CA ASP A 91 4.34 -7.08 7.49
C ASP A 91 4.29 -6.22 6.20
N LYS A 92 3.36 -6.53 5.29
CA LYS A 92 3.14 -5.76 4.06
C LYS A 92 2.07 -4.71 4.27
N LYS A 93 2.47 -3.46 4.40
CA LYS A 93 1.60 -2.34 4.76
C LYS A 93 1.76 -1.17 3.79
N ILE A 94 0.63 -0.62 3.35
CA ILE A 94 0.59 0.64 2.62
C ILE A 94 0.05 1.71 3.56
N THR A 95 0.84 2.73 3.85
CA THR A 95 0.44 3.87 4.67
C THR A 95 0.12 5.06 3.77
N VAL A 96 -1.06 5.63 3.95
CA VAL A 96 -1.52 6.85 3.28
C VAL A 96 -1.60 7.97 4.31
N SER A 97 -0.96 9.11 4.02
CA SER A 97 -0.95 10.27 4.89
C SER A 97 -1.71 11.44 4.24
N PHE A 98 -2.58 12.07 5.02
CA PHE A 98 -3.38 13.22 4.61
C PHE A 98 -2.95 14.47 5.37
N SER A 99 -3.02 15.61 4.69
CA SER A 99 -2.93 16.95 5.27
C SER A 99 -4.02 17.80 4.65
N ASN A 100 -4.90 18.40 5.48
CA ASN A 100 -6.04 19.20 5.01
C ASN A 100 -6.87 18.47 3.95
N ASP A 101 -7.27 17.24 4.23
CA ASP A 101 -8.06 16.34 3.38
C ASP A 101 -7.43 15.98 2.03
N LYS A 102 -6.14 16.27 1.83
CA LYS A 102 -5.38 15.89 0.64
C LYS A 102 -4.33 14.86 0.97
N ILE A 103 -4.18 13.86 0.11
CA ILE A 103 -3.09 12.90 0.23
C ILE A 103 -1.77 13.62 -0.05
N VAL A 104 -0.84 13.51 0.89
CA VAL A 104 0.51 14.08 0.77
C VAL A 104 1.58 13.01 0.59
N SER A 105 1.30 11.77 0.98
CA SER A 105 2.20 10.64 0.80
C SER A 105 1.46 9.32 0.83
N ILE A 106 1.89 8.40 -0.04
CA ILE A 106 1.50 6.98 -0.03
C ILE A 106 2.81 6.20 -0.01
N LYS A 107 3.00 5.37 1.00
CA LYS A 107 4.27 4.68 1.24
C LYS A 107 4.03 3.21 1.54
N ILE A 108 4.91 2.34 1.04
CA ILE A 108 4.94 0.92 1.40
C ILE A 108 6.12 0.59 2.30
N GLU A 109 5.94 -0.40 3.16
CA GLU A 109 7.05 -1.14 3.76
C GLU A 109 7.49 -2.23 2.78
N TYR A 110 8.79 -2.54 2.71
CA TYR A 110 9.28 -3.53 1.75
C TYR A 110 10.42 -4.37 2.35
N ASP A 111 10.43 -5.64 2.00
CA ASP A 111 11.54 -6.53 2.30
C ASP A 111 12.53 -6.53 1.13
N LYS A 112 13.76 -6.10 1.40
CA LYS A 112 14.86 -6.12 0.41
C LYS A 112 15.10 -7.51 -0.17
N LYS A 113 14.85 -8.57 0.61
CA LYS A 113 15.04 -9.95 0.14
C LYS A 113 14.08 -10.35 -0.96
N GLU A 114 12.85 -9.78 -0.95
CA GLU A 114 11.86 -10.01 -2.01
C GLU A 114 12.18 -9.24 -3.29
N LEU A 115 12.93 -8.13 -3.19
CA LEU A 115 13.24 -7.22 -4.29
C LEU A 115 14.58 -7.48 -4.96
N LYS A 116 15.31 -8.52 -4.54
CA LYS A 116 16.61 -8.87 -5.11
C LYS A 116 16.56 -9.10 -6.61
N ASN A 117 17.52 -8.51 -7.34
CA ASN A 117 17.62 -8.71 -8.77
C ASN A 117 19.10 -8.82 -9.18
N LYS A 118 19.45 -9.95 -9.81
CA LYS A 118 20.81 -10.25 -10.27
C LYS A 118 21.33 -9.31 -11.36
N LYS A 119 20.45 -8.57 -12.01
CA LYS A 119 20.83 -7.58 -13.02
C LYS A 119 21.14 -6.21 -12.42
N VAL A 120 20.79 -5.96 -11.16
CA VAL A 120 21.10 -4.70 -10.51
C VAL A 120 22.60 -4.61 -10.27
N THR A 121 23.20 -3.57 -10.81
CA THR A 121 24.61 -3.18 -10.58
C THR A 121 24.65 -1.75 -10.06
N LEU A 122 25.58 -1.46 -9.17
CA LEU A 122 25.70 -0.14 -8.54
C LEU A 122 27.04 0.54 -8.87
N ASP A 123 27.83 -0.06 -9.78
CA ASP A 123 29.18 0.39 -10.07
C ASP A 123 29.25 1.76 -10.78
N ASN A 124 28.18 2.15 -11.50
CA ASN A 124 28.16 3.35 -12.34
C ASN A 124 27.49 4.57 -11.63
N LEU A 125 27.25 4.50 -10.34
CA LEU A 125 26.50 5.54 -9.65
C LEU A 125 27.33 6.78 -9.29
N SER A 126 28.66 6.67 -9.30
CA SER A 126 29.57 7.82 -9.18
C SER A 126 29.34 8.86 -10.29
N ASP A 127 29.18 8.39 -11.54
CA ASP A 127 28.92 9.28 -12.69
C ASP A 127 27.55 9.94 -12.59
N ILE A 128 26.53 9.21 -12.14
CA ILE A 128 25.20 9.77 -11.86
C ILE A 128 25.28 10.84 -10.78
N LYS A 129 26.05 10.60 -9.71
CA LYS A 129 26.22 11.57 -8.62
C LYS A 129 26.86 12.87 -9.11
N ALA A 130 27.86 12.77 -9.99
CA ALA A 130 28.53 13.95 -10.56
C ALA A 130 27.55 14.79 -11.43
N ARG A 131 26.55 14.17 -12.04
CA ARG A 131 25.61 14.77 -12.99
C ARG A 131 24.21 15.02 -12.43
N ILE A 132 24.00 14.90 -11.11
CA ILE A 132 22.66 14.97 -10.51
C ILE A 132 21.93 16.29 -10.83
N ASN A 133 22.66 17.38 -11.00
CA ASN A 133 22.10 18.70 -11.35
C ASN A 133 21.81 18.87 -12.86
N ASP A 134 22.19 17.92 -13.69
CA ASP A 134 22.04 17.98 -15.15
C ASP A 134 20.65 17.49 -15.61
N GLY A 135 19.77 17.09 -14.67
CA GLY A 135 18.43 16.64 -15.00
C GLY A 135 18.37 15.16 -15.44
N ILE A 136 19.09 14.27 -14.72
CA ILE A 136 19.07 12.81 -14.97
C ILE A 136 17.65 12.28 -14.96
N SER A 137 17.22 11.65 -16.05
CA SER A 137 15.90 11.03 -16.18
C SER A 137 15.85 9.67 -15.49
N TYR A 138 14.63 9.17 -15.24
CA TYR A 138 14.42 7.82 -14.73
C TYR A 138 15.09 6.76 -15.62
N ASP A 139 14.97 6.89 -16.95
CA ASP A 139 15.53 5.93 -17.90
C ASP A 139 17.08 5.93 -17.91
N GLU A 140 17.71 7.10 -17.74
CA GLU A 140 19.15 7.20 -17.59
C GLU A 140 19.62 6.55 -16.29
N PHE A 141 18.93 6.80 -15.18
CA PHE A 141 19.22 6.16 -13.91
C PHE A 141 19.01 4.65 -13.97
N LYS A 142 17.90 4.19 -14.54
CA LYS A 142 17.62 2.78 -14.80
C LYS A 142 18.75 2.09 -15.57
N LYS A 143 19.27 2.71 -16.63
CA LYS A 143 20.41 2.18 -17.39
C LYS A 143 21.67 2.04 -16.51
N ALA A 144 21.93 3.04 -15.67
CA ALA A 144 23.11 3.04 -14.80
C ALA A 144 23.06 1.92 -13.74
N VAL A 145 21.87 1.50 -13.32
CA VAL A 145 21.68 0.43 -12.33
C VAL A 145 21.44 -0.97 -12.95
N GLY A 146 21.77 -1.17 -14.22
CA GLY A 146 21.69 -2.47 -14.89
C GLY A 146 20.50 -2.66 -15.82
N GLY A 147 19.78 -1.58 -16.16
CA GLY A 147 18.69 -1.60 -17.14
C GLY A 147 17.38 -2.23 -16.64
N VAL A 148 17.21 -2.39 -15.34
CA VAL A 148 15.99 -2.94 -14.71
C VAL A 148 15.15 -1.84 -14.07
N ASP A 149 13.83 -2.03 -14.05
CA ASP A 149 12.94 -1.10 -13.38
C ASP A 149 13.11 -1.17 -11.86
N GLY A 150 13.07 0.00 -11.21
CA GLY A 150 13.00 0.10 -9.77
C GLY A 150 11.60 -0.25 -9.26
N THR A 151 11.53 -0.78 -8.06
CA THR A 151 10.26 -0.94 -7.36
C THR A 151 9.84 0.40 -6.77
N LEU A 152 8.66 0.89 -7.13
CA LEU A 152 8.07 2.09 -6.52
C LEU A 152 7.75 1.79 -5.05
N ILE A 153 8.25 2.63 -4.14
CA ILE A 153 8.07 2.45 -2.69
C ILE A 153 7.40 3.65 -2.01
N GLU A 154 7.33 4.79 -2.69
CA GLU A 154 6.65 5.97 -2.18
C GLU A 154 6.15 6.86 -3.32
N VAL A 155 4.93 7.34 -3.20
CA VAL A 155 4.33 8.39 -4.03
C VAL A 155 4.09 9.60 -3.13
N SER A 156 4.74 10.73 -3.45
CA SER A 156 4.59 12.00 -2.71
C SER A 156 4.77 13.16 -3.71
N SER A 157 5.32 14.29 -3.29
CA SER A 157 5.83 15.29 -4.24
C SER A 157 6.90 14.71 -5.18
N TRP A 158 7.48 13.60 -4.80
CA TRP A 158 8.44 12.80 -5.59
C TRP A 158 8.01 11.34 -5.59
N ASN A 159 8.29 10.63 -6.69
CA ASN A 159 8.18 9.19 -6.75
C ASN A 159 9.51 8.56 -6.35
N LYS A 160 9.52 7.74 -5.31
CA LYS A 160 10.72 7.07 -4.82
C LYS A 160 10.71 5.60 -5.22
N TYR A 161 11.82 5.18 -5.80
CA TYR A 161 12.05 3.81 -6.23
C TYR A 161 13.23 3.20 -5.48
N VAL A 162 13.25 1.86 -5.39
CA VAL A 162 14.36 1.09 -4.85
C VAL A 162 14.82 0.05 -5.86
N TRP A 163 16.12 -0.15 -5.93
CA TRP A 163 16.79 -1.25 -6.61
C TRP A 163 17.63 -2.01 -5.59
N VAL A 164 17.51 -3.33 -5.56
CA VAL A 164 18.21 -4.20 -4.62
C VAL A 164 19.05 -5.20 -5.42
N ALA A 165 20.35 -5.23 -5.16
CA ALA A 165 21.25 -6.19 -5.79
C ALA A 165 21.00 -7.62 -5.30
N GLU A 166 21.59 -8.61 -5.97
CA GLU A 166 21.39 -10.03 -5.69
C GLU A 166 21.76 -10.43 -4.26
N ASP A 167 22.75 -9.76 -3.66
CA ASP A 167 23.19 -9.98 -2.28
C ASP A 167 22.12 -9.60 -1.22
N GLY A 168 21.08 -8.83 -1.61
CA GLY A 168 20.01 -8.36 -0.75
C GLY A 168 20.43 -7.29 0.27
N SER A 169 21.71 -6.93 0.32
CA SER A 169 22.27 -5.89 1.21
C SER A 169 22.59 -4.60 0.47
N SER A 170 23.19 -4.73 -0.70
CA SER A 170 23.49 -3.58 -1.58
C SER A 170 22.23 -3.10 -2.27
N ASN A 171 21.92 -1.82 -2.14
CA ASN A 171 20.72 -1.22 -2.72
C ASN A 171 20.89 0.27 -2.96
N VAL A 172 20.06 0.81 -3.85
CA VAL A 172 19.92 2.24 -4.06
C VAL A 172 18.45 2.62 -4.05
N THR A 173 18.15 3.74 -3.42
CA THR A 173 16.85 4.43 -3.55
C THR A 173 17.07 5.71 -4.32
N ALA A 174 16.17 6.01 -5.26
CA ALA A 174 16.20 7.26 -6.02
C ALA A 174 14.81 7.88 -6.06
N SER A 175 14.76 9.21 -5.96
CA SER A 175 13.54 9.99 -5.98
C SER A 175 13.53 10.89 -7.20
N PHE A 176 12.42 10.82 -7.96
CA PHE A 176 12.20 11.58 -9.18
C PHE A 176 11.04 12.55 -8.99
N GLY A 177 11.24 13.79 -9.42
CA GLY A 177 10.20 14.81 -9.39
C GLY A 177 9.08 14.51 -10.39
N LYS A 178 8.02 15.31 -10.35
CA LYS A 178 6.92 15.27 -11.34
C LYS A 178 7.40 15.58 -12.77
N ASP A 179 8.53 16.25 -12.90
CA ASP A 179 9.23 16.52 -14.16
C ASP A 179 10.01 15.30 -14.70
N GLY A 180 9.96 14.16 -14.00
CA GLY A 180 10.68 12.93 -14.35
C GLY A 180 12.18 12.95 -14.04
N ASN A 181 12.72 14.04 -13.48
CA ASN A 181 14.14 14.20 -13.23
C ASN A 181 14.50 13.74 -11.80
N LEU A 182 15.67 13.14 -11.68
CA LEU A 182 16.27 12.75 -10.41
C LEU A 182 16.46 13.97 -9.50
N LYS A 183 15.98 13.87 -8.26
CA LYS A 183 16.14 14.92 -7.25
C LYS A 183 17.22 14.54 -6.25
N PHE A 184 17.23 13.30 -5.82
CA PHE A 184 18.29 12.75 -4.98
C PHE A 184 18.27 11.22 -5.06
N PHE A 185 19.38 10.62 -4.71
CA PHE A 185 19.47 9.19 -4.46
C PHE A 185 20.40 8.89 -3.29
N ASN A 186 20.19 7.75 -2.67
CA ASN A 186 21.00 7.24 -1.57
C ASN A 186 21.09 5.73 -1.68
N GLY A 187 22.19 5.15 -1.21
CA GLY A 187 22.34 3.71 -1.25
C GLY A 187 23.46 3.18 -0.39
N LEU A 188 23.48 1.85 -0.26
CA LEU A 188 24.47 1.08 0.45
C LEU A 188 25.19 0.17 -0.56
N GLY A 189 26.49 -0.02 -0.37
CA GLY A 189 27.28 -0.95 -1.19
C GLY A 189 27.92 -0.33 -2.45
N PHE A 190 27.97 1.01 -2.58
CA PHE A 190 28.74 1.65 -3.63
C PHE A 190 30.24 1.45 -3.36
N LYS A 191 30.97 1.04 -4.37
CA LYS A 191 32.42 1.28 -4.41
C LYS A 191 32.59 2.75 -4.85
N ASN A 192 33.05 3.61 -3.92
CA ASN A 192 33.49 4.96 -4.24
C ASN A 192 34.73 4.91 -5.12
#